data_c773ecdad5b70adb2902c246182a21bf
#
_entry.id   c773ecdad5b70adb2902c246182a21bf
#
_cell.length_a   1.000
_cell.length_b   1.000
_cell.length_c   1.000
_cell.angle_alpha   90.00
_cell.angle_beta   90.00
_cell.angle_gamma   90.00
#
_symmetry.space_group_name_H-M   'P 1'
#
loop_
_entity.id
_entity.type
_entity.pdbx_description
1 polymer ?
#
loop_
_entity_poly.entity_id
_entity_poly.type
_entity_poly.pdbx_seq_one_letter_code
_entity_poly.pdbx_strand_id
1 'polypeptide(L)'
;DRFADAVNHWNKEHGAQTYERYKPDRFREIADNIVAYQNADGGWPKNLDMLARLDPDSVKAALKPRHRLSTLDNANVYTQVEYLSNVYLLTGDTLYRNSARRGMEYMLSAQYPNGGWRGWDADAVTFNDGIIYGVLSTWNEVLSGKPHYAWVGDDLKARIRASWDRGIDLILKTQWVQD
;
A
#
# COMPACT_ATOMS: atom_id res chain seq x y z
N ASP A 1 -14.54 -3.61 -2.33
CA ASP A 1 -13.92 -2.28 -2.41
C ASP A 1 -12.57 -2.28 -1.67
N ARG A 2 -11.47 -2.14 -2.42
CA ARG A 2 -10.09 -2.22 -1.88
C ARG A 2 -9.73 -1.05 -0.98
N PHE A 3 -10.41 0.08 -1.11
CA PHE A 3 -10.17 1.29 -0.34
C PHE A 3 -11.22 1.52 0.75
N ALA A 4 -12.07 0.55 1.04
CA ALA A 4 -13.17 0.71 2.00
C ALA A 4 -12.68 1.14 3.38
N ASP A 5 -11.56 0.60 3.85
CA ASP A 5 -10.99 0.95 5.14
C ASP A 5 -10.50 2.42 5.18
N ALA A 6 -9.72 2.83 4.19
CA ALA A 6 -9.25 4.20 4.05
C ALA A 6 -10.42 5.20 3.94
N VAL A 7 -11.45 4.87 3.15
CA VAL A 7 -12.67 5.68 3.00
C VAL A 7 -13.43 5.80 4.32
N ASN A 8 -13.55 4.70 5.08
CA ASN A 8 -14.23 4.72 6.37
C ASN A 8 -13.49 5.61 7.38
N HIS A 9 -12.17 5.53 7.44
CA HIS A 9 -11.35 6.40 8.28
C HIS A 9 -11.41 7.86 7.85
N TRP A 10 -11.34 8.14 6.55
CA TRP A 10 -11.52 9.48 6.01
C TRP A 10 -12.86 10.09 6.44
N ASN A 11 -13.95 9.34 6.30
CA ASN A 11 -15.27 9.80 6.67
C ASN A 11 -15.41 10.08 8.19
N LYS A 12 -14.76 9.26 9.03
CA LYS A 12 -14.75 9.51 10.49
C LYS A 12 -14.01 10.78 10.86
N GLU A 13 -12.91 11.08 10.18
CA GLU A 13 -12.08 12.26 10.47
C GLU A 13 -12.66 13.56 9.90
N HIS A 14 -13.38 13.50 8.78
CA HIS A 14 -13.86 14.68 8.04
C HIS A 14 -15.39 14.86 8.06
N GLY A 15 -16.10 14.00 8.80
CA GLY A 15 -17.57 14.05 8.90
C GLY A 15 -18.29 13.43 7.70
N ALA A 16 -19.58 13.76 7.55
CA ALA A 16 -20.39 13.24 6.46
C ALA A 16 -19.83 13.65 5.10
N GLN A 17 -19.87 12.73 4.16
CA GLN A 17 -19.35 12.93 2.81
C GLN A 17 -20.10 14.07 2.10
N THR A 18 -19.39 15.13 1.74
CA THR A 18 -19.92 16.31 1.01
C THR A 18 -19.33 16.48 -0.38
N TYR A 19 -18.53 15.52 -0.88
CA TYR A 19 -17.85 15.57 -2.17
C TYR A 19 -18.20 14.33 -3.02
N GLU A 20 -18.02 14.50 -4.33
CA GLU A 20 -18.22 13.40 -5.29
C GLU A 20 -17.05 12.40 -5.27
N ARG A 21 -17.37 11.16 -5.59
CA ARG A 21 -16.39 10.08 -5.80
C ARG A 21 -16.42 9.60 -7.24
N TYR A 22 -15.26 9.21 -7.74
CA TYR A 22 -15.17 8.47 -8.99
C TYR A 22 -15.87 7.11 -8.87
N LYS A 23 -16.63 6.75 -9.91
CA LYS A 23 -17.20 5.42 -10.04
C LYS A 23 -16.12 4.41 -10.46
N PRO A 24 -16.33 3.09 -10.27
CA PRO A 24 -15.33 2.06 -10.60
C PRO A 24 -14.88 2.04 -12.07
N ASP A 25 -15.71 2.47 -13.00
CA ASP A 25 -15.39 2.59 -14.43
C ASP A 25 -14.39 3.73 -14.72
N ARG A 26 -14.23 4.68 -13.79
CA ARG A 26 -13.24 5.75 -13.85
C ARG A 26 -11.91 5.33 -13.23
N PHE A 27 -11.45 4.13 -13.55
CA PHE A 27 -10.28 3.53 -12.93
C PHE A 27 -8.98 4.29 -13.20
N ARG A 28 -8.86 5.02 -14.32
CA ARG A 28 -7.69 5.86 -14.62
C ARG A 28 -7.62 7.05 -13.69
N GLU A 29 -8.71 7.76 -13.49
CA GLU A 29 -8.76 8.93 -12.61
C GLU A 29 -8.51 8.55 -11.15
N ILE A 30 -8.96 7.36 -10.75
CA ILE A 30 -8.63 6.81 -9.43
C ILE A 30 -7.12 6.50 -9.35
N ALA A 31 -6.53 5.93 -10.39
CA ALA A 31 -5.09 5.67 -10.44
C ALA A 31 -4.28 6.97 -10.44
N ASP A 32 -4.74 8.00 -11.13
CA ASP A 32 -4.11 9.34 -11.15
C ASP A 32 -4.13 9.97 -9.74
N ASN A 33 -5.23 9.85 -9.01
CA ASN A 33 -5.29 10.26 -7.59
C ASN A 33 -4.25 9.49 -6.75
N ILE A 34 -4.18 8.17 -6.92
CA ILE A 34 -3.21 7.36 -6.18
C ILE A 34 -1.79 7.82 -6.47
N VAL A 35 -1.44 8.06 -7.74
CA VAL A 35 -0.13 8.60 -8.12
C VAL A 35 0.13 9.97 -7.50
N ALA A 36 -0.86 10.87 -7.53
CA ALA A 36 -0.74 12.22 -6.99
C ALA A 36 -0.57 12.24 -5.45
N TYR A 37 -1.15 11.27 -4.74
CA TYR A 37 -0.98 11.14 -3.30
C TYR A 37 0.34 10.46 -2.87
N GLN A 38 1.09 9.86 -3.78
CA GLN A 38 2.33 9.16 -3.46
C GLN A 38 3.39 10.13 -2.92
N ASN A 39 4.03 9.75 -1.81
CA ASN A 39 5.14 10.49 -1.23
C ASN A 39 6.47 10.21 -1.97
N ALA A 40 7.47 11.04 -1.72
CA ALA A 40 8.80 10.90 -2.33
C ALA A 40 9.51 9.60 -1.96
N ASP A 41 9.23 9.04 -0.77
CA ASP A 41 9.74 7.74 -0.30
C ASP A 41 9.07 6.53 -0.97
N GLY A 42 8.07 6.76 -1.80
CA GLY A 42 7.33 5.71 -2.53
C GLY A 42 6.11 5.18 -1.82
N GLY A 43 5.90 5.50 -0.55
CA GLY A 43 4.68 5.14 0.18
C GLY A 43 3.56 6.17 0.05
N TRP A 44 2.52 6.00 0.83
CA TRP A 44 1.36 6.89 0.89
C TRP A 44 0.97 7.22 2.33
N PRO A 45 0.41 8.43 2.56
CA PRO A 45 -0.32 8.71 3.79
C PRO A 45 -1.52 7.78 3.92
N LYS A 46 -1.83 7.32 5.14
CA LYS A 46 -3.02 6.50 5.36
C LYS A 46 -4.31 7.31 5.42
N ASN A 47 -5.43 6.63 5.37
CA ASN A 47 -6.78 7.20 5.58
C ASN A 47 -7.17 8.25 4.53
N LEU A 48 -6.61 8.21 3.33
CA LEU A 48 -7.02 9.07 2.23
C LEU A 48 -8.10 8.40 1.39
N ASP A 49 -9.12 9.16 1.02
CA ASP A 49 -10.13 8.70 0.07
C ASP A 49 -9.60 8.79 -1.36
N MET A 50 -9.03 7.70 -1.85
CA MET A 50 -8.49 7.61 -3.22
C MET A 50 -9.56 7.75 -4.31
N LEU A 51 -10.84 7.61 -3.96
CA LEU A 51 -11.96 7.74 -4.89
C LEU A 51 -12.47 9.19 -4.98
N ALA A 52 -12.09 10.05 -4.05
CA ALA A 52 -12.60 11.42 -3.96
C ALA A 52 -12.18 12.27 -5.16
N ARG A 53 -13.12 13.06 -5.68
CA ARG A 53 -12.88 14.08 -6.70
C ARG A 53 -12.44 15.39 -6.03
N LEU A 54 -11.31 15.34 -5.35
CA LEU A 54 -10.68 16.45 -4.65
C LEU A 54 -9.32 16.74 -5.28
N ASP A 55 -8.83 17.98 -5.11
CA ASP A 55 -7.48 18.33 -5.50
C ASP A 55 -6.46 17.72 -4.53
N PRO A 56 -5.59 16.79 -4.98
CA PRO A 56 -4.65 16.09 -4.10
C PRO A 56 -3.68 17.02 -3.37
N ASP A 57 -3.26 18.11 -3.99
CA ASP A 57 -2.31 19.04 -3.38
C ASP A 57 -2.97 19.79 -2.21
N SER A 58 -4.20 20.23 -2.39
CA SER A 58 -5.00 20.85 -1.32
C SER A 58 -5.25 19.88 -0.17
N VAL A 59 -5.59 18.62 -0.46
CA VAL A 59 -5.79 17.59 0.56
C VAL A 59 -4.49 17.35 1.35
N LYS A 60 -3.36 17.15 0.67
CA LYS A 60 -2.05 16.94 1.31
C LYS A 60 -1.62 18.13 2.16
N ALA A 61 -1.87 19.35 1.68
CA ALA A 61 -1.56 20.57 2.42
C ALA A 61 -2.37 20.70 3.72
N ALA A 62 -3.62 20.21 3.74
CA ALA A 62 -4.50 20.23 4.91
C ALA A 62 -4.14 19.16 5.96
N LEU A 63 -3.39 18.12 5.60
CA LEU A 63 -3.00 17.07 6.55
C LEU A 63 -2.08 17.62 7.64
N LYS A 64 -2.29 17.17 8.89
CA LYS A 64 -1.32 17.38 9.98
C LYS A 64 0.04 16.75 9.63
N PRO A 65 1.17 17.31 10.10
CA PRO A 65 2.50 16.82 9.71
C PRO A 65 2.69 15.30 9.85
N ARG A 66 2.26 14.71 10.97
CA ARG A 66 2.32 13.26 11.19
C ARG A 66 1.52 12.49 10.15
N HIS A 67 0.33 12.97 9.77
CA HIS A 67 -0.57 12.31 8.82
C HIS A 67 -0.10 12.40 7.37
N ARG A 68 0.97 13.14 7.08
CA ARG A 68 1.63 13.17 5.76
C ARG A 68 2.63 12.03 5.57
N LEU A 69 3.01 11.35 6.65
CA LEU A 69 4.02 10.28 6.59
C LEU A 69 3.45 9.03 5.92
N SER A 70 4.31 8.33 5.20
CA SER A 70 3.98 7.02 4.64
C SER A 70 3.89 5.96 5.73
N THR A 71 2.95 5.03 5.59
CA THR A 71 2.77 3.92 6.51
C THR A 71 2.06 2.75 5.83
N LEU A 72 2.25 1.54 6.35
CA LEU A 72 1.55 0.32 5.92
C LEU A 72 0.22 0.08 6.66
N ASP A 73 -0.07 0.90 7.65
CA ASP A 73 -1.22 0.79 8.52
C ASP A 73 -2.55 1.01 7.76
N ASN A 74 -3.64 0.41 8.22
CA ASN A 74 -4.98 0.53 7.62
C ASN A 74 -5.02 0.15 6.13
N ALA A 75 -4.52 -1.01 5.78
CA ALA A 75 -4.50 -1.54 4.41
C ALA A 75 -3.83 -0.60 3.37
N ASN A 76 -2.87 0.20 3.81
CA ASN A 76 -2.22 1.20 2.97
C ASN A 76 -0.95 0.66 2.30
N VAL A 77 -0.53 1.25 1.21
CA VAL A 77 0.58 0.94 0.30
C VAL A 77 0.33 -0.31 -0.54
N TYR A 78 0.12 -1.47 0.03
CA TYR A 78 -0.07 -2.70 -0.75
C TYR A 78 -1.36 -2.70 -1.58
N THR A 79 -2.43 -2.04 -1.11
CA THR A 79 -3.65 -1.85 -1.89
C THR A 79 -3.44 -0.91 -3.07
N GLN A 80 -2.68 0.18 -2.89
CA GLN A 80 -2.31 1.10 -3.96
C GLN A 80 -1.41 0.42 -4.99
N VAL A 81 -0.40 -0.35 -4.54
CA VAL A 81 0.49 -1.12 -5.42
C VAL A 81 -0.28 -2.10 -6.29
N GLU A 82 -1.21 -2.85 -5.69
CA GLU A 82 -2.05 -3.78 -6.43
C GLU A 82 -2.97 -3.07 -7.43
N TYR A 83 -3.62 -1.97 -7.02
CA TYR A 83 -4.49 -1.19 -7.89
C TYR A 83 -3.73 -0.67 -9.11
N LEU A 84 -2.60 0.00 -8.88
CA LEU A 84 -1.76 0.56 -9.96
C LEU A 84 -1.21 -0.53 -10.89
N SER A 85 -0.84 -1.69 -10.35
CA SER A 85 -0.38 -2.82 -11.16
C SER A 85 -1.49 -3.37 -12.08
N ASN A 86 -2.73 -3.44 -11.58
CA ASN A 86 -3.88 -3.83 -12.40
C ASN A 86 -4.19 -2.77 -13.48
N VAL A 87 -4.12 -1.48 -13.15
CA VAL A 87 -4.34 -0.42 -14.14
C VAL A 87 -3.22 -0.42 -15.19
N TYR A 88 -1.97 -0.67 -14.81
CA TYR A 88 -0.88 -0.86 -15.77
C TYR A 88 -1.15 -2.05 -16.70
N LEU A 89 -1.60 -3.19 -16.18
CA LEU A 89 -1.95 -4.36 -17.00
C LEU A 89 -3.01 -4.03 -18.06
N LEU A 90 -4.01 -3.21 -17.69
CA LEU A 90 -5.10 -2.82 -18.59
C LEU A 90 -4.70 -1.75 -19.61
N THR A 91 -3.74 -0.90 -19.28
CA THR A 91 -3.47 0.33 -20.04
C THR A 91 -2.11 0.36 -20.74
N GLY A 92 -1.13 -0.38 -20.22
CA GLY A 92 0.28 -0.30 -20.62
C GLY A 92 0.97 1.00 -20.18
N ASP A 93 0.30 1.89 -19.43
CA ASP A 93 0.87 3.16 -19.03
C ASP A 93 1.92 2.99 -17.93
N THR A 94 3.16 3.31 -18.29
CA THR A 94 4.32 3.12 -17.40
C THR A 94 4.32 4.02 -16.17
N LEU A 95 3.52 5.08 -16.14
CA LEU A 95 3.34 5.94 -14.96
C LEU A 95 2.85 5.08 -13.77
N TYR A 96 1.83 4.27 -14.00
CA TYR A 96 1.25 3.42 -12.95
C TYR A 96 2.19 2.31 -12.49
N ARG A 97 2.88 1.66 -13.45
CA ARG A 97 3.94 0.67 -13.12
C ARG A 97 5.05 1.29 -12.27
N ASN A 98 5.53 2.46 -12.66
CA ASN A 98 6.63 3.12 -11.95
C ASN A 98 6.21 3.55 -10.54
N SER A 99 4.99 4.02 -10.37
CA SER A 99 4.42 4.32 -9.05
C SER A 99 4.26 3.04 -8.21
N ALA A 100 3.71 1.95 -8.77
CA ALA A 100 3.62 0.65 -8.08
C ALA A 100 5.01 0.13 -7.66
N ARG A 101 6.03 0.25 -8.53
CA ARG A 101 7.40 -0.12 -8.20
C ARG A 101 7.94 0.66 -7.00
N ARG A 102 7.74 1.98 -6.96
CA ARG A 102 8.16 2.78 -5.81
C ARG A 102 7.47 2.33 -4.52
N GLY A 103 6.18 1.96 -4.59
CA GLY A 103 5.47 1.39 -3.46
C GLY A 103 6.06 0.06 -2.98
N MET A 104 6.47 -0.83 -3.89
CA MET A 104 7.19 -2.05 -3.54
C MET A 104 8.56 -1.75 -2.89
N GLU A 105 9.31 -0.78 -3.41
CA GLU A 105 10.58 -0.34 -2.81
C GLU A 105 10.37 0.21 -1.38
N TYR A 106 9.30 0.98 -1.17
CA TYR A 106 8.93 1.43 0.18
C TYR A 106 8.65 0.24 1.11
N MET A 107 7.84 -0.74 0.69
CA MET A 107 7.57 -1.94 1.50
C MET A 107 8.85 -2.72 1.85
N LEU A 108 9.79 -2.84 0.91
CA LEU A 108 11.09 -3.48 1.14
C LEU A 108 11.95 -2.69 2.13
N SER A 109 12.02 -1.37 1.99
CA SER A 109 12.83 -0.50 2.85
C SER A 109 12.26 -0.36 4.27
N ALA A 110 10.94 -0.51 4.42
CA ALA A 110 10.25 -0.44 5.70
C ALA A 110 10.32 -1.73 6.53
N GLN A 111 10.88 -2.82 5.96
CA GLN A 111 11.03 -4.07 6.69
C GLN A 111 12.16 -3.97 7.71
N TYR A 112 11.88 -4.34 8.95
CA TYR A 112 12.89 -4.46 9.99
C TYR A 112 13.85 -5.64 9.73
N PRO A 113 15.07 -5.61 10.29
CA PRO A 113 16.02 -6.71 10.18
C PRO A 113 15.47 -8.05 10.66
N ASN A 114 14.55 -8.05 11.62
CA ASN A 114 13.88 -9.25 12.14
C ASN A 114 12.77 -9.80 11.22
N GLY A 115 12.49 -9.14 10.08
CA GLY A 115 11.52 -9.60 9.08
C GLY A 115 10.12 -8.98 9.20
N GLY A 116 9.83 -8.21 10.24
CA GLY A 116 8.53 -7.57 10.43
C GLY A 116 8.45 -6.14 9.90
N TRP A 117 7.27 -5.55 10.05
CA TRP A 117 6.99 -4.15 9.73
C TRP A 117 6.31 -3.48 10.91
N ARG A 118 6.55 -2.17 11.05
CA ARG A 118 5.92 -1.38 12.11
C ARG A 118 4.49 -0.97 11.75
N GLY A 119 3.66 -0.79 12.79
CA GLY A 119 2.41 -0.06 12.70
C GLY A 119 2.57 1.46 12.81
N TRP A 120 1.43 2.13 13.04
CA TRP A 120 1.40 3.58 13.15
C TRP A 120 1.80 4.11 14.54
N ASP A 121 1.34 3.45 15.61
CA ASP A 121 1.40 3.98 16.97
C ASP A 121 2.69 3.64 17.71
N ALA A 122 3.37 2.56 17.33
CA ALA A 122 4.57 2.10 17.99
C ALA A 122 5.70 1.82 16.99
N ASP A 123 6.95 2.09 17.39
CA ASP A 123 8.13 1.69 16.63
C ASP A 123 8.49 0.23 16.98
N ALA A 124 7.59 -0.66 16.65
CA ALA A 124 7.68 -2.10 16.89
C ALA A 124 6.98 -2.89 15.78
N VAL A 125 7.33 -4.17 15.64
CA VAL A 125 6.61 -5.09 14.75
C VAL A 125 5.15 -5.18 15.16
N THR A 126 4.25 -5.06 14.20
CA THR A 126 2.82 -5.01 14.42
C THR A 126 2.11 -6.05 13.56
N PHE A 127 1.26 -6.87 14.19
CA PHE A 127 0.46 -7.91 13.52
C PHE A 127 -0.99 -7.49 13.25
N ASN A 128 -1.44 -6.33 13.77
CA ASN A 128 -2.76 -5.76 13.52
C ASN A 128 -2.84 -5.01 12.18
N ASP A 129 -4.04 -4.51 11.85
CA ASP A 129 -4.36 -3.67 10.68
C ASP A 129 -3.88 -4.22 9.34
N GLY A 130 -3.76 -5.55 9.26
CA GLY A 130 -3.39 -6.25 8.04
C GLY A 130 -1.96 -6.01 7.53
N ILE A 131 -1.07 -5.35 8.29
CA ILE A 131 0.25 -4.91 7.83
C ILE A 131 1.09 -6.08 7.30
N ILE A 132 1.40 -7.05 8.15
CA ILE A 132 2.22 -8.20 7.77
C ILE A 132 1.50 -9.05 6.72
N TYR A 133 0.20 -9.30 6.93
CA TYR A 133 -0.62 -10.06 5.98
C TYR A 133 -0.65 -9.40 4.60
N GLY A 134 -0.89 -8.10 4.52
CA GLY A 134 -1.00 -7.38 3.25
C GLY A 134 0.30 -7.37 2.45
N VAL A 135 1.44 -7.12 3.12
CA VAL A 135 2.74 -7.16 2.45
C VAL A 135 3.08 -8.57 2.00
N LEU A 136 2.94 -9.57 2.87
CA LEU A 136 3.26 -10.96 2.50
C LEU A 136 2.31 -11.51 1.43
N SER A 137 1.03 -11.16 1.45
CA SER A 137 0.11 -11.53 0.38
C SER A 137 0.54 -10.94 -0.97
N THR A 138 0.93 -9.66 -1.00
CA THR A 138 1.46 -9.02 -2.20
C THR A 138 2.73 -9.71 -2.69
N TRP A 139 3.67 -10.03 -1.80
CA TRP A 139 4.88 -10.77 -2.15
C TRP A 139 4.58 -12.16 -2.71
N ASN A 140 3.63 -12.87 -2.10
CA ASN A 140 3.19 -14.18 -2.60
C ASN A 140 2.59 -14.07 -4.01
N GLU A 141 1.78 -13.05 -4.30
CA GLU A 141 1.21 -12.83 -5.62
C GLU A 141 2.28 -12.52 -6.68
N VAL A 142 3.28 -11.67 -6.35
CA VAL A 142 4.42 -11.39 -7.22
C VAL A 142 5.19 -12.68 -7.52
N LEU A 143 5.51 -13.45 -6.49
CA LEU A 143 6.33 -14.66 -6.59
C LEU A 143 5.60 -15.83 -7.26
N SER A 144 4.27 -15.89 -7.16
CA SER A 144 3.43 -16.86 -7.87
C SER A 144 3.11 -16.46 -9.33
N GLY A 145 3.59 -15.30 -9.78
CA GLY A 145 3.46 -14.86 -11.17
C GLY A 145 2.06 -14.39 -11.54
N LYS A 146 1.34 -13.73 -10.63
CA LYS A 146 0.05 -13.12 -10.97
C LYS A 146 0.19 -12.16 -12.15
N PRO A 147 -0.75 -12.14 -13.13
CA PRO A 147 -0.61 -11.39 -14.39
C PRO A 147 -0.33 -9.91 -14.22
N HIS A 148 -0.96 -9.25 -13.24
CA HIS A 148 -0.77 -7.83 -12.98
C HIS A 148 0.61 -7.49 -12.39
N TYR A 149 1.39 -8.50 -11.97
CA TYR A 149 2.78 -8.37 -11.54
C TYR A 149 3.80 -8.93 -12.54
N ALA A 150 3.39 -9.30 -13.76
CA ALA A 150 4.30 -9.82 -14.78
C ALA A 150 5.43 -8.84 -15.17
N TRP A 151 5.25 -7.55 -14.90
CA TRP A 151 6.24 -6.50 -15.13
C TRP A 151 7.39 -6.48 -14.11
N VAL A 152 7.27 -7.19 -13.00
CA VAL A 152 8.31 -7.24 -11.96
C VAL A 152 9.48 -8.08 -12.47
N GLY A 153 10.65 -7.45 -12.63
CA GLY A 153 11.87 -8.12 -13.12
C GLY A 153 12.54 -8.98 -12.04
N ASP A 154 13.47 -9.84 -12.48
CA ASP A 154 14.07 -10.88 -11.64
C ASP A 154 14.85 -10.31 -10.45
N ASP A 155 15.54 -9.18 -10.61
CA ASP A 155 16.25 -8.52 -9.50
C ASP A 155 15.30 -8.12 -8.37
N LEU A 156 14.19 -7.45 -8.71
CA LEU A 156 13.19 -7.06 -7.72
C LEU A 156 12.50 -8.30 -7.12
N LYS A 157 12.21 -9.34 -7.92
CA LYS A 157 11.67 -10.61 -7.42
C LYS A 157 12.60 -11.29 -6.41
N ALA A 158 13.91 -11.28 -6.65
CA ALA A 158 14.88 -11.85 -5.71
C ALA A 158 14.87 -11.13 -4.36
N ARG A 159 14.80 -9.81 -4.38
CA ARG A 159 14.69 -8.98 -3.16
C ARG A 159 13.36 -9.22 -2.43
N ILE A 160 12.27 -9.33 -3.17
CA ILE A 160 10.95 -9.68 -2.64
C ILE A 160 10.96 -11.07 -2.01
N ARG A 161 11.58 -12.05 -2.66
CA ARG A 161 11.75 -13.41 -2.10
C ARG A 161 12.46 -13.36 -0.75
N ALA A 162 13.59 -12.69 -0.68
CA ALA A 162 14.34 -12.55 0.56
C ALA A 162 13.54 -11.84 1.67
N SER A 163 12.74 -10.84 1.30
CA SER A 163 11.84 -10.14 2.24
C SER A 163 10.72 -11.06 2.73
N TRP A 164 10.11 -11.82 1.81
CA TRP A 164 9.05 -12.78 2.13
C TRP A 164 9.54 -13.88 3.06
N ASP A 165 10.71 -14.47 2.78
CA ASP A 165 11.32 -15.52 3.59
C ASP A 165 11.56 -15.03 5.04
N ARG A 166 12.10 -13.80 5.22
CA ARG A 166 12.28 -13.19 6.55
C ARG A 166 10.95 -12.96 7.27
N GLY A 167 9.92 -12.52 6.56
CA GLY A 167 8.60 -12.30 7.14
C GLY A 167 7.94 -13.59 7.62
N ILE A 168 8.04 -14.66 6.83
CA ILE A 168 7.55 -15.99 7.22
C ILE A 168 8.35 -16.54 8.41
N ASP A 169 9.66 -16.40 8.41
CA ASP A 169 10.52 -16.84 9.52
C ASP A 169 10.14 -16.12 10.83
N LEU A 170 9.86 -14.82 10.78
CA LEU A 170 9.33 -14.08 11.93
C LEU A 170 8.02 -14.69 12.45
N ILE A 171 7.05 -14.94 11.56
CA ILE A 171 5.75 -15.50 11.95
C ILE A 171 5.95 -16.85 12.64
N LEU A 172 6.77 -17.72 12.06
CA LEU A 172 7.05 -19.05 12.64
C LEU A 172 7.71 -18.97 14.01
N LYS A 173 8.63 -18.03 14.22
CA LYS A 173 9.32 -17.82 15.50
C LYS A 173 8.45 -17.19 16.58
N THR A 174 7.39 -16.50 16.20
CA THR A 174 6.47 -15.83 17.16
C THR A 174 5.27 -16.69 17.51
N GLN A 175 5.10 -17.86 16.90
CA GLN A 175 4.05 -18.81 17.27
C GLN A 175 4.36 -19.46 18.62
N TRP A 176 3.36 -19.41 19.51
CA TRP A 176 3.47 -20.13 20.76
C TRP A 176 2.99 -21.58 20.58
N VAL A 177 3.91 -22.53 20.78
CA VAL A 177 3.58 -23.97 20.80
C VAL A 177 3.22 -24.31 22.25
N GLN A 178 1.98 -24.76 22.50
CA GLN A 178 1.62 -25.41 23.76
C GLN A 178 2.10 -26.87 23.69
N ASP A 179 2.93 -27.29 24.66
CA ASP A 179 3.31 -28.68 24.87
C ASP A 179 2.11 -29.50 25.38
#